data_da058c424ab4a3e8bbe4f8aa822c4f2a
#
_entry.id   da058c424ab4a3e8bbe4f8aa822c4f2a
#
_cell.length_a   1.000
_cell.length_b   1.000
_cell.length_c   1.000
_cell.angle_alpha   90.00
_cell.angle_beta   90.00
_cell.angle_gamma   90.00
#
_symmetry.space_group_name_H-M   'P 1'
#
loop_
_entity.id
_entity.type
_entity.pdbx_description
1 polymer ?
#
loop_
_entity_poly.entity_id
_entity_poly.type
_entity_poly.pdbx_seq_one_letter_code
_entity_poly.pdbx_strand_id
1 'polypeptide(L)'
;AANVFIGMVESPLFIRAYLAKLSRSELFTVMTAGMATVAGTVLALYAFVLGDVIPGAAGHLLTASLISAPAAIMVARLMVPETAAPTGGGELPPTPYESTMEALTQGTSDGLKLFLNIIAMLLVFVSLVALVNIVLSALTPGDRAPWTFEGMVGVILSPLAWLCGIPWAESSAAGALLGKKVVLNEFLAYLDLAAASEEALSDRTRLILTYALCGFANFGSLGIMLAGFGTLVPSRRNEVAELGLKSILAGLLATCCTGALVGLMSTAGLIG
;
A
#
# COMPACT_ATOMS: atom_id res chain seq x y z
N ALA A 1 -14.08 3.33 -2.26
CA ALA A 1 -14.82 2.08 -2.02
C ALA A 1 -14.35 0.96 -2.97
N ALA A 2 -14.34 1.17 -4.30
CA ALA A 2 -13.93 0.13 -5.25
C ALA A 2 -12.54 -0.46 -4.96
N ASN A 3 -11.61 0.35 -4.49
CA ASN A 3 -10.23 -0.03 -4.21
C ASN A 3 -10.06 -1.12 -3.14
N VAL A 4 -11.07 -1.37 -2.33
CA VAL A 4 -11.06 -2.46 -1.33
C VAL A 4 -11.10 -3.85 -2.00
N PHE A 5 -11.68 -3.93 -3.20
CA PHE A 5 -11.88 -5.20 -3.92
C PHE A 5 -11.06 -5.29 -5.21
N ILE A 6 -10.73 -4.14 -5.78
CA ILE A 6 -10.06 -4.01 -7.07
C ILE A 6 -8.72 -3.31 -6.84
N GLY A 7 -7.73 -3.56 -7.69
CA GLY A 7 -6.40 -3.00 -7.54
C GLY A 7 -6.36 -1.46 -7.62
N MET A 8 -5.26 -0.89 -7.15
CA MET A 8 -5.07 0.56 -7.02
C MET A 8 -5.01 1.32 -8.35
N VAL A 9 -4.85 0.63 -9.46
CA VAL A 9 -4.81 1.20 -10.80
C VAL A 9 -6.13 0.99 -11.52
N GLU A 10 -6.79 -0.13 -11.27
CA GLU A 10 -8.08 -0.46 -11.85
C GLU A 10 -9.21 0.37 -11.23
N SER A 11 -9.13 0.66 -9.94
CA SER A 11 -10.19 1.42 -9.27
C SER A 11 -10.31 2.88 -9.77
N PRO A 12 -9.24 3.62 -10.10
CA PRO A 12 -9.34 4.92 -10.76
C PRO A 12 -10.00 4.91 -12.14
N LEU A 13 -10.06 3.75 -12.82
CA LEU A 13 -10.79 3.64 -14.09
C LEU A 13 -12.28 3.99 -13.94
N PHE A 14 -12.90 3.64 -12.81
CA PHE A 14 -14.30 3.97 -12.55
C PHE A 14 -14.57 5.46 -12.44
N ILE A 15 -13.54 6.23 -12.08
CA ILE A 15 -13.61 7.69 -11.94
C ILE A 15 -12.77 8.42 -13.00
N ARG A 16 -12.36 7.71 -14.08
CA ARG A 16 -11.48 8.26 -15.12
C ARG A 16 -11.95 9.61 -15.64
N ALA A 17 -13.25 9.77 -15.85
CA ALA A 17 -13.85 10.99 -16.34
C ALA A 17 -13.70 12.20 -15.42
N TYR A 18 -13.48 11.97 -14.13
CA TYR A 18 -13.29 13.01 -13.11
C TYR A 18 -11.82 13.28 -12.78
N LEU A 19 -10.89 12.34 -13.07
CA LEU A 19 -9.48 12.42 -12.66
C LEU A 19 -8.81 13.75 -13.04
N ALA A 20 -9.12 14.28 -14.22
CA ALA A 20 -8.55 15.55 -14.68
C ALA A 20 -9.08 16.77 -13.90
N LYS A 21 -10.26 16.66 -13.29
CA LYS A 21 -10.96 17.73 -12.58
C LYS A 21 -10.81 17.68 -11.07
N LEU A 22 -10.31 16.55 -10.52
CA LEU A 22 -10.12 16.40 -9.07
C LEU A 22 -9.25 17.52 -8.52
N SER A 23 -9.59 18.03 -7.33
CA SER A 23 -8.68 18.90 -6.58
C SER A 23 -7.37 18.14 -6.25
N ARG A 24 -6.33 18.88 -5.83
CA ARG A 24 -5.08 18.25 -5.39
C ARG A 24 -5.28 17.33 -4.19
N SER A 25 -6.13 17.73 -3.24
CA SER A 25 -6.50 16.92 -2.07
C SER A 25 -7.26 15.67 -2.44
N GLU A 26 -8.21 15.77 -3.36
CA GLU A 26 -8.99 14.63 -3.87
C GLU A 26 -8.10 13.64 -4.61
N LEU A 27 -7.21 14.11 -5.50
CA LEU A 27 -6.24 13.26 -6.20
C LEU A 27 -5.34 12.53 -5.20
N PHE A 28 -4.81 13.26 -4.22
CA PHE A 28 -3.98 12.66 -3.17
C PHE A 28 -4.75 11.63 -2.33
N THR A 29 -6.03 11.89 -2.07
CA THR A 29 -6.91 10.93 -1.37
C THR A 29 -7.07 9.63 -2.17
N VAL A 30 -7.27 9.72 -3.49
CA VAL A 30 -7.35 8.54 -4.36
C VAL A 30 -6.03 7.76 -4.37
N MET A 31 -4.89 8.47 -4.48
CA MET A 31 -3.56 7.86 -4.42
C MET A 31 -3.31 7.17 -3.07
N THR A 32 -3.65 7.84 -1.97
CA THR A 32 -3.49 7.29 -0.61
C THR A 32 -4.37 6.07 -0.39
N ALA A 33 -5.62 6.09 -0.85
CA ALA A 33 -6.51 4.95 -0.78
C ALA A 33 -5.94 3.75 -1.56
N GLY A 34 -5.33 3.99 -2.73
CA GLY A 34 -4.59 2.99 -3.48
C GLY A 34 -3.45 2.35 -2.70
N MET A 35 -2.68 3.17 -1.97
CA MET A 35 -1.57 2.71 -1.15
C MET A 35 -2.00 2.00 0.15
N ALA A 36 -3.16 2.33 0.70
CA ALA A 36 -3.61 1.84 2.00
C ALA A 36 -4.45 0.55 1.94
N THR A 37 -4.86 0.09 0.76
CA THR A 37 -5.69 -1.10 0.58
C THR A 37 -4.98 -2.12 -0.31
N VAL A 38 -5.54 -3.33 -0.41
CA VAL A 38 -5.04 -4.40 -1.27
C VAL A 38 -6.11 -4.87 -2.23
N ALA A 39 -5.71 -5.41 -3.39
CA ALA A 39 -6.65 -6.02 -4.33
C ALA A 39 -7.17 -7.35 -3.79
N GLY A 40 -8.44 -7.68 -4.04
CA GLY A 40 -9.08 -8.90 -3.55
C GLY A 40 -8.38 -10.19 -3.98
N THR A 41 -7.81 -10.22 -5.19
CA THR A 41 -7.02 -11.37 -5.66
C THR A 41 -5.75 -11.59 -4.84
N VAL A 42 -5.08 -10.51 -4.48
CA VAL A 42 -3.85 -10.53 -3.67
C VAL A 42 -4.18 -10.83 -2.20
N LEU A 43 -5.33 -10.34 -1.71
CA LEU A 43 -5.84 -10.66 -0.39
C LEU A 43 -6.01 -12.17 -0.19
N ALA A 44 -6.54 -12.89 -1.18
CA ALA A 44 -6.68 -14.34 -1.14
C ALA A 44 -5.31 -15.05 -1.01
N LEU A 45 -4.28 -14.55 -1.70
CA LEU A 45 -2.91 -15.06 -1.59
C LEU A 45 -2.35 -14.84 -0.17
N TYR A 46 -2.56 -13.65 0.41
CA TYR A 46 -2.09 -13.37 1.77
C TYR A 46 -2.82 -14.20 2.82
N ALA A 47 -4.13 -14.40 2.64
CA ALA A 47 -4.92 -15.27 3.50
C ALA A 47 -4.41 -16.72 3.47
N PHE A 48 -3.96 -17.20 2.32
CA PHE A 48 -3.33 -18.51 2.18
C PHE A 48 -1.98 -18.58 2.93
N VAL A 49 -1.13 -17.57 2.76
CA VAL A 49 0.20 -17.52 3.42
C VAL A 49 0.09 -17.45 4.94
N LEU A 50 -0.90 -16.71 5.46
CA LEU A 50 -1.08 -16.50 6.90
C LEU A 50 -2.01 -17.53 7.55
N GLY A 51 -2.66 -18.38 6.78
CA GLY A 51 -3.73 -19.27 7.26
C GLY A 51 -3.33 -20.21 8.40
N ASP A 52 -2.07 -20.67 8.40
CA ASP A 52 -1.53 -21.56 9.43
C ASP A 52 -1.05 -20.81 10.68
N VAL A 53 -0.86 -19.50 10.60
CA VAL A 53 -0.25 -18.67 11.67
C VAL A 53 -1.26 -17.72 12.32
N ILE A 54 -2.22 -17.24 11.54
CA ILE A 54 -3.25 -16.29 12.00
C ILE A 54 -4.63 -16.93 11.84
N PRO A 55 -5.29 -17.35 12.93
CA PRO A 55 -6.66 -17.84 12.86
C PRO A 55 -7.60 -16.83 12.20
N GLY A 56 -8.34 -17.25 11.17
CA GLY A 56 -9.25 -16.35 10.47
C GLY A 56 -8.57 -15.26 9.61
N ALA A 57 -7.34 -15.48 9.14
CA ALA A 57 -6.54 -14.52 8.37
C ALA A 57 -7.32 -13.82 7.25
N ALA A 58 -8.15 -14.54 6.49
CA ALA A 58 -8.97 -13.96 5.43
C ALA A 58 -9.95 -12.87 5.94
N GLY A 59 -10.59 -13.13 7.09
CA GLY A 59 -11.48 -12.18 7.74
C GLY A 59 -10.74 -10.94 8.24
N HIS A 60 -9.57 -11.12 8.85
CA HIS A 60 -8.73 -10.03 9.30
C HIS A 60 -8.23 -9.16 8.13
N LEU A 61 -7.75 -9.75 7.06
CA LEU A 61 -7.27 -9.03 5.87
C LEU A 61 -8.39 -8.26 5.17
N LEU A 62 -9.58 -8.87 5.05
CA LEU A 62 -10.74 -8.19 4.48
C LEU A 62 -11.15 -6.99 5.35
N THR A 63 -11.22 -7.18 6.66
CA THR A 63 -11.51 -6.11 7.62
C THR A 63 -10.45 -5.02 7.55
N ALA A 64 -9.15 -5.38 7.50
CA ALA A 64 -8.05 -4.44 7.35
C ALA A 64 -8.21 -3.56 6.11
N SER A 65 -8.50 -4.17 4.95
CA SER A 65 -8.71 -3.42 3.70
C SER A 65 -9.93 -2.49 3.79
N LEU A 66 -11.03 -2.95 4.41
CA LEU A 66 -12.24 -2.14 4.59
C LEU A 66 -12.00 -0.91 5.46
N ILE A 67 -11.39 -1.09 6.65
CA ILE A 67 -11.16 0.03 7.58
C ILE A 67 -9.99 0.92 7.17
N SER A 68 -9.10 0.44 6.28
CA SER A 68 -8.04 1.26 5.71
C SER A 68 -8.57 2.35 4.76
N ALA A 69 -9.73 2.16 4.15
CA ALA A 69 -10.32 3.16 3.27
C ALA A 69 -10.68 4.48 4.00
N PRO A 70 -11.47 4.49 5.09
CA PRO A 70 -11.69 5.71 5.86
C PRO A 70 -10.40 6.25 6.52
N ALA A 71 -9.48 5.38 6.98
CA ALA A 71 -8.19 5.80 7.50
C ALA A 71 -7.35 6.54 6.44
N ALA A 72 -7.35 6.05 5.20
CA ALA A 72 -6.68 6.70 4.07
C ALA A 72 -7.26 8.09 3.78
N ILE A 73 -8.58 8.24 3.81
CA ILE A 73 -9.24 9.55 3.61
C ILE A 73 -8.82 10.52 4.72
N MET A 74 -8.83 10.06 5.96
CA MET A 74 -8.43 10.86 7.12
C MET A 74 -6.98 11.34 6.99
N VAL A 75 -6.04 10.41 6.79
CA VAL A 75 -4.62 10.73 6.69
C VAL A 75 -4.33 11.61 5.47
N ALA A 76 -4.93 11.31 4.32
CA ALA A 76 -4.74 12.10 3.11
C ALA A 76 -5.17 13.56 3.31
N ARG A 77 -6.32 13.80 3.92
CA ARG A 77 -6.82 15.15 4.18
C ARG A 77 -6.06 15.90 5.26
N LEU A 78 -5.45 15.20 6.22
CA LEU A 78 -4.53 15.80 7.19
C LEU A 78 -3.21 16.23 6.51
N MET A 79 -2.67 15.42 5.58
CA MET A 79 -1.40 15.70 4.93
C MET A 79 -1.52 16.70 3.77
N VAL A 80 -2.64 16.66 3.04
CA VAL A 80 -2.95 17.57 1.93
C VAL A 80 -4.39 18.06 2.12
N PRO A 81 -4.59 19.11 2.94
CA PRO A 81 -5.91 19.68 3.21
C PRO A 81 -6.61 20.19 1.94
N GLU A 82 -7.93 20.13 1.94
CA GLU A 82 -8.72 20.68 0.84
C GLU A 82 -8.72 22.21 0.90
N THR A 83 -8.25 22.83 -0.17
CA THR A 83 -8.18 24.28 -0.31
C THR A 83 -8.99 24.80 -1.51
N ALA A 84 -9.52 23.90 -2.31
CA ALA A 84 -10.34 24.22 -3.47
C ALA A 84 -11.80 23.78 -3.25
N ALA A 85 -12.72 24.24 -4.09
CA ALA A 85 -14.08 23.71 -4.08
C ALA A 85 -14.03 22.22 -4.46
N PRO A 86 -14.70 21.33 -3.70
CA PRO A 86 -14.75 19.91 -4.03
C PRO A 86 -15.30 19.69 -5.43
N THR A 87 -14.76 18.68 -6.11
CA THR A 87 -15.28 18.29 -7.43
C THR A 87 -16.73 17.87 -7.31
N GLY A 88 -17.63 18.69 -7.86
CA GLY A 88 -19.07 18.41 -7.83
C GLY A 88 -19.37 17.11 -8.57
N GLY A 89 -20.28 16.28 -8.02
CA GLY A 89 -20.88 15.14 -8.73
C GLY A 89 -21.82 15.67 -9.83
N GLY A 90 -21.24 16.13 -10.93
CA GLY A 90 -21.99 16.50 -12.12
C GLY A 90 -22.48 15.27 -12.88
N GLU A 91 -23.24 15.49 -13.93
CA GLU A 91 -23.61 14.43 -14.89
C GLU A 91 -22.36 13.69 -15.34
N LEU A 92 -22.45 12.36 -15.38
CA LEU A 92 -21.39 11.53 -15.96
C LEU A 92 -21.15 12.04 -17.38
N PRO A 93 -19.88 12.41 -17.72
CA PRO A 93 -19.60 12.80 -19.10
C PRO A 93 -20.02 11.65 -20.03
N PRO A 94 -20.52 11.97 -21.22
CA PRO A 94 -20.88 10.95 -22.18
C PRO A 94 -19.72 10.00 -22.39
N THR A 95 -20.02 8.72 -22.53
CA THR A 95 -19.02 7.70 -22.81
C THR A 95 -18.25 8.10 -24.07
N PRO A 96 -16.90 8.05 -24.05
CA PRO A 96 -16.11 8.41 -25.24
C PRO A 96 -16.18 7.35 -26.35
N TYR A 97 -17.00 6.32 -26.18
CA TYR A 97 -17.11 5.18 -27.08
C TYR A 97 -18.45 5.19 -27.81
N GLU A 98 -18.40 5.00 -29.12
CA GLU A 98 -19.59 4.96 -29.98
C GLU A 98 -20.28 3.57 -29.93
N SER A 99 -19.56 2.52 -29.53
CA SER A 99 -20.09 1.16 -29.46
C SER A 99 -19.44 0.33 -28.34
N THR A 100 -20.15 -0.73 -27.92
CA THR A 100 -19.64 -1.73 -26.98
C THR A 100 -18.35 -2.41 -27.50
N MET A 101 -18.27 -2.66 -28.82
CA MET A 101 -17.10 -3.29 -29.41
C MET A 101 -15.90 -2.36 -29.42
N GLU A 102 -16.11 -1.07 -29.65
CA GLU A 102 -15.03 -0.06 -29.55
C GLU A 102 -14.54 0.04 -28.11
N ALA A 103 -15.45 0.11 -27.12
CA ALA A 103 -15.09 0.13 -25.70
C ALA A 103 -14.26 -1.12 -25.31
N LEU A 104 -14.65 -2.31 -25.78
CA LEU A 104 -13.94 -3.56 -25.55
C LEU A 104 -12.53 -3.53 -26.16
N THR A 105 -12.42 -3.12 -27.41
CA THR A 105 -11.14 -3.06 -28.15
C THR A 105 -10.19 -2.05 -27.51
N GLN A 106 -10.70 -0.86 -27.19
CA GLN A 106 -9.88 0.19 -26.55
C GLN A 106 -9.48 -0.23 -25.13
N GLY A 107 -10.42 -0.79 -24.36
CA GLY A 107 -10.14 -1.31 -23.01
C GLY A 107 -9.09 -2.40 -23.00
N THR A 108 -9.13 -3.32 -23.99
CA THR A 108 -8.10 -4.37 -24.15
C THR A 108 -6.72 -3.77 -24.45
N SER A 109 -6.66 -2.78 -25.36
CA SER A 109 -5.41 -2.08 -25.69
C SER A 109 -4.83 -1.32 -24.49
N ASP A 110 -5.66 -0.58 -23.78
CA ASP A 110 -5.25 0.19 -22.60
C ASP A 110 -4.82 -0.76 -21.46
N GLY A 111 -5.53 -1.87 -21.25
CA GLY A 111 -5.19 -2.91 -20.28
C GLY A 111 -3.84 -3.57 -20.57
N LEU A 112 -3.55 -3.89 -21.82
CA LEU A 112 -2.25 -4.45 -22.22
C LEU A 112 -1.10 -3.48 -21.99
N LYS A 113 -1.27 -2.20 -22.36
CA LYS A 113 -0.27 -1.16 -22.10
C LYS A 113 0.00 -1.02 -20.61
N LEU A 114 -1.07 -0.99 -19.81
CA LEU A 114 -0.98 -0.90 -18.35
C LEU A 114 -0.23 -2.10 -17.77
N PHE A 115 -0.55 -3.32 -18.18
CA PHE A 115 0.11 -4.56 -17.75
C PHE A 115 1.61 -4.53 -18.04
N LEU A 116 2.02 -4.17 -19.26
CA LEU A 116 3.44 -4.07 -19.63
C LEU A 116 4.16 -2.99 -18.81
N ASN A 117 3.54 -1.84 -18.60
CA ASN A 117 4.10 -0.77 -17.77
C ASN A 117 4.29 -1.22 -16.30
N ILE A 118 3.34 -1.95 -15.73
CA ILE A 118 3.43 -2.50 -14.38
C ILE A 118 4.64 -3.43 -14.26
N ILE A 119 4.80 -4.39 -15.20
CA ILE A 119 5.94 -5.31 -15.19
C ILE A 119 7.25 -4.53 -15.30
N ALA A 120 7.36 -3.59 -16.23
CA ALA A 120 8.56 -2.79 -16.43
C ALA A 120 8.94 -2.01 -15.15
N MET A 121 7.97 -1.36 -14.50
CA MET A 121 8.22 -0.58 -13.28
C MET A 121 8.60 -1.47 -12.09
N LEU A 122 7.96 -2.64 -11.94
CA LEU A 122 8.34 -3.60 -10.90
C LEU A 122 9.79 -4.06 -11.07
N LEU A 123 10.19 -4.43 -12.29
CA LEU A 123 11.57 -4.84 -12.59
C LEU A 123 12.57 -3.73 -12.25
N VAL A 124 12.27 -2.49 -12.64
CA VAL A 124 13.14 -1.33 -12.35
C VAL A 124 13.28 -1.12 -10.84
N PHE A 125 12.17 -1.05 -10.09
CA PHE A 125 12.24 -0.77 -8.65
C PHE A 125 12.91 -1.89 -7.87
N VAL A 126 12.60 -3.17 -8.17
CA VAL A 126 13.28 -4.31 -7.54
C VAL A 126 14.79 -4.29 -7.84
N SER A 127 15.18 -3.97 -9.09
CA SER A 127 16.59 -3.87 -9.47
C SER A 127 17.30 -2.71 -8.76
N LEU A 128 16.63 -1.56 -8.60
CA LEU A 128 17.19 -0.41 -7.87
C LEU A 128 17.41 -0.74 -6.39
N VAL A 129 16.46 -1.39 -5.74
CA VAL A 129 16.62 -1.84 -4.33
C VAL A 129 17.76 -2.84 -4.23
N ALA A 130 17.85 -3.81 -5.14
CA ALA A 130 18.95 -4.77 -5.17
C ALA A 130 20.32 -4.08 -5.36
N LEU A 131 20.40 -3.09 -6.25
CA LEU A 131 21.62 -2.30 -6.45
C LEU A 131 22.04 -1.55 -5.17
N VAL A 132 21.08 -0.90 -4.49
CA VAL A 132 21.33 -0.22 -3.21
C VAL A 132 21.82 -1.23 -2.18
N ASN A 133 21.20 -2.41 -2.09
CA ASN A 133 21.61 -3.44 -1.14
C ASN A 133 23.01 -3.99 -1.43
N ILE A 134 23.41 -4.14 -2.69
CA ILE A 134 24.79 -4.50 -3.07
C ILE A 134 25.79 -3.47 -2.54
N VAL A 135 25.50 -2.17 -2.74
CA VAL A 135 26.37 -1.09 -2.25
C VAL A 135 26.43 -1.07 -0.72
N LEU A 136 25.29 -1.18 -0.04
CA LEU A 136 25.22 -1.20 1.42
C LEU A 136 25.96 -2.40 2.01
N SER A 137 25.80 -3.57 1.40
CA SER A 137 26.52 -4.78 1.80
C SER A 137 28.04 -4.62 1.66
N ALA A 138 28.50 -4.02 0.56
CA ALA A 138 29.93 -3.74 0.35
C ALA A 138 30.50 -2.71 1.35
N LEU A 139 29.67 -1.83 1.90
CA LEU A 139 30.03 -0.84 2.92
C LEU A 139 29.92 -1.39 4.35
N THR A 140 29.39 -2.60 4.55
CA THR A 140 29.22 -3.18 5.89
C THR A 140 30.58 -3.56 6.47
N PRO A 141 30.96 -3.06 7.67
CA PRO A 141 32.28 -3.35 8.25
C PRO A 141 32.38 -4.76 8.83
N GLY A 142 33.45 -5.48 8.47
CA GLY A 142 33.85 -6.75 9.11
C GLY A 142 32.80 -7.87 8.99
N ASP A 143 32.68 -8.68 10.05
CA ASP A 143 31.80 -9.86 10.11
C ASP A 143 30.36 -9.55 10.52
N ARG A 144 29.91 -8.30 10.38
CA ARG A 144 28.53 -7.92 10.69
C ARG A 144 27.57 -8.41 9.60
N ALA A 145 26.31 -8.65 9.98
CA ALA A 145 25.26 -8.91 9.01
C ALA A 145 25.17 -7.77 7.98
N PRO A 146 25.05 -8.07 6.68
CA PRO A 146 25.02 -7.06 5.64
C PRO A 146 23.92 -6.02 5.88
N TRP A 147 24.28 -4.76 5.73
CA TRP A 147 23.28 -3.69 5.75
C TRP A 147 22.39 -3.78 4.53
N THR A 148 21.10 -3.65 4.75
CA THR A 148 20.10 -3.61 3.68
C THR A 148 19.25 -2.36 3.81
N PHE A 149 18.71 -1.88 2.70
CA PHE A 149 17.89 -0.67 2.68
C PHE A 149 16.61 -0.87 3.50
N GLU A 150 15.95 -2.02 3.33
CA GLU A 150 14.78 -2.38 4.12
C GLU A 150 15.08 -2.50 5.62
N GLY A 151 16.26 -3.01 5.99
CA GLY A 151 16.70 -3.07 7.39
C GLY A 151 16.90 -1.69 7.99
N MET A 152 17.55 -0.77 7.27
CA MET A 152 17.75 0.61 7.71
C MET A 152 16.42 1.36 7.87
N VAL A 153 15.51 1.22 6.90
CA VAL A 153 14.14 1.77 6.99
C VAL A 153 13.39 1.13 8.15
N GLY A 154 13.59 -0.16 8.40
CA GLY A 154 13.01 -0.90 9.53
C GLY A 154 13.39 -0.30 10.89
N VAL A 155 14.67 0.07 11.07
CA VAL A 155 15.11 0.76 12.31
C VAL A 155 14.37 2.08 12.49
N ILE A 156 14.21 2.87 11.43
CA ILE A 156 13.47 4.14 11.47
C ILE A 156 11.97 3.90 11.79
N LEU A 157 11.41 2.78 11.34
CA LEU A 157 9.99 2.44 11.54
C LEU A 157 9.72 1.70 12.86
N SER A 158 10.74 1.29 13.62
CA SER A 158 10.55 0.65 14.94
C SER A 158 9.76 1.51 15.94
N PRO A 159 9.99 2.83 16.06
CA PRO A 159 9.15 3.69 16.88
C PRO A 159 7.70 3.76 16.40
N LEU A 160 7.47 3.70 15.07
CA LEU A 160 6.12 3.67 14.52
C LEU A 160 5.42 2.35 14.86
N ALA A 161 6.12 1.21 14.80
CA ALA A 161 5.60 -0.08 15.25
C ALA A 161 5.19 -0.03 16.73
N TRP A 162 6.02 0.56 17.59
CA TRP A 162 5.68 0.77 18.99
C TRP A 162 4.43 1.65 19.17
N LEU A 163 4.29 2.72 18.40
CA LEU A 163 3.09 3.58 18.40
C LEU A 163 1.82 2.84 17.97
N CYS A 164 1.95 1.76 17.17
CA CYS A 164 0.82 0.87 16.86
C CYS A 164 0.41 -0.02 18.04
N GLY A 165 1.09 0.09 19.19
CA GLY A 165 0.82 -0.69 20.39
C GLY A 165 1.60 -1.99 20.49
N ILE A 166 2.64 -2.18 19.68
CA ILE A 166 3.55 -3.31 19.76
C ILE A 166 4.54 -3.08 20.92
N PRO A 167 4.83 -4.10 21.77
CA PRO A 167 5.82 -3.97 22.82
C PRO A 167 7.18 -3.52 22.30
N TRP A 168 7.89 -2.66 23.05
CA TRP A 168 9.20 -2.15 22.62
C TRP A 168 10.20 -3.27 22.33
N ALA A 169 10.16 -4.35 23.10
CA ALA A 169 11.01 -5.52 22.88
C ALA A 169 10.83 -6.17 21.50
N GLU A 170 9.63 -6.11 20.93
CA GLU A 170 9.26 -6.66 19.62
C GLU A 170 9.31 -5.62 18.50
N SER A 171 9.44 -4.31 18.85
CA SER A 171 9.29 -3.22 17.89
C SER A 171 10.39 -3.20 16.82
N SER A 172 11.59 -3.74 17.11
CA SER A 172 12.67 -3.86 16.13
C SER A 172 12.33 -4.89 15.05
N ALA A 173 11.81 -6.06 15.42
CA ALA A 173 11.36 -7.09 14.49
C ALA A 173 10.16 -6.61 13.68
N ALA A 174 9.20 -5.98 14.33
CA ALA A 174 8.02 -5.39 13.68
C ALA A 174 8.41 -4.25 12.71
N GLY A 175 9.33 -3.40 13.12
CA GLY A 175 9.89 -2.33 12.27
C GLY A 175 10.59 -2.88 11.03
N ALA A 176 11.32 -3.99 11.15
CA ALA A 176 11.96 -4.65 10.01
C ALA A 176 10.91 -5.14 8.99
N LEU A 177 9.79 -5.70 9.45
CA LEU A 177 8.68 -6.09 8.57
C LEU A 177 8.02 -4.88 7.89
N LEU A 178 7.79 -3.78 8.61
CA LEU A 178 7.31 -2.54 8.04
C LEU A 178 8.30 -1.95 7.03
N GLY A 179 9.60 -2.00 7.32
CA GLY A 179 10.67 -1.59 6.40
C GLY A 179 10.68 -2.42 5.13
N LYS A 180 10.57 -3.74 5.25
CA LYS A 180 10.47 -4.66 4.11
C LYS A 180 9.22 -4.36 3.27
N LYS A 181 8.06 -4.12 3.90
CA LYS A 181 6.85 -3.68 3.22
C LYS A 181 7.08 -2.44 2.37
N VAL A 182 7.65 -1.38 2.97
CA VAL A 182 7.82 -0.06 2.31
C VAL A 182 8.84 -0.13 1.18
N VAL A 183 9.95 -0.83 1.39
CA VAL A 183 11.08 -0.87 0.44
C VAL A 183 10.82 -1.88 -0.67
N LEU A 184 10.35 -3.07 -0.33
CA LEU A 184 10.08 -4.15 -1.26
C LEU A 184 8.58 -4.23 -1.55
N ASN A 185 7.87 -5.05 -0.78
CA ASN A 185 6.41 -5.15 -0.82
C ASN A 185 5.87 -5.88 0.42
N GLU A 186 4.56 -5.79 0.61
CA GLU A 186 3.84 -6.43 1.71
C GLU A 186 3.81 -7.96 1.59
N PHE A 187 3.87 -8.53 0.40
CA PHE A 187 3.89 -9.98 0.20
C PHE A 187 5.11 -10.62 0.87
N LEU A 188 6.30 -10.06 0.62
CA LEU A 188 7.54 -10.51 1.26
C LEU A 188 7.51 -10.28 2.77
N ALA A 189 6.90 -9.19 3.23
CA ALA A 189 6.72 -8.93 4.65
C ALA A 189 5.77 -9.96 5.30
N TYR A 190 4.70 -10.38 4.61
CA TYR A 190 3.80 -11.45 5.08
C TYR A 190 4.46 -12.82 5.12
N LEU A 191 5.32 -13.15 4.15
CA LEU A 191 6.11 -14.38 4.20
C LEU A 191 7.02 -14.42 5.42
N ASP A 192 7.70 -13.31 5.73
CA ASP A 192 8.54 -13.22 6.93
C ASP A 192 7.70 -13.24 8.22
N LEU A 193 6.53 -12.61 8.23
CA LEU A 193 5.61 -12.65 9.37
C LEU A 193 5.15 -14.10 9.66
N ALA A 194 4.84 -14.85 8.60
CA ALA A 194 4.46 -16.26 8.72
C ALA A 194 5.62 -17.14 9.21
N ALA A 195 6.86 -16.82 8.83
CA ALA A 195 8.06 -17.55 9.22
C ALA A 195 8.65 -17.13 10.58
N ALA A 196 8.17 -16.01 11.18
CA ALA A 196 8.68 -15.51 12.45
C ALA A 196 8.41 -16.50 13.59
N SER A 197 9.34 -16.65 14.52
CA SER A 197 9.13 -17.51 15.70
C SER A 197 8.17 -16.88 16.72
N GLU A 198 7.54 -17.68 17.56
CA GLU A 198 6.66 -17.20 18.63
C GLU A 198 7.41 -16.36 19.68
N GLU A 199 8.72 -16.65 19.87
CA GLU A 199 9.56 -15.87 20.78
C GLU A 199 9.89 -14.48 20.20
N ALA A 200 9.91 -14.32 18.89
CA ALA A 200 10.23 -13.05 18.25
C ALA A 200 9.02 -12.10 18.19
N LEU A 201 7.83 -12.64 18.00
CA LEU A 201 6.58 -11.88 17.85
C LEU A 201 5.43 -12.60 18.56
N SER A 202 4.85 -11.96 19.54
CA SER A 202 3.63 -12.44 20.22
C SER A 202 2.42 -12.46 19.27
N ASP A 203 1.40 -13.26 19.59
CA ASP A 203 0.17 -13.36 18.80
C ASP A 203 -0.51 -12.00 18.60
N ARG A 204 -0.51 -11.18 19.65
CA ARG A 204 -1.03 -9.80 19.57
C ARG A 204 -0.24 -8.95 18.58
N THR A 205 1.08 -9.04 18.57
CA THR A 205 1.94 -8.32 17.63
C THR A 205 1.72 -8.82 16.21
N ARG A 206 1.59 -10.12 16.01
CA ARG A 206 1.24 -10.72 14.70
C ARG A 206 -0.10 -10.19 14.20
N LEU A 207 -1.10 -10.12 15.07
CA LEU A 207 -2.41 -9.57 14.72
C LEU A 207 -2.32 -8.10 14.32
N ILE A 208 -1.63 -7.25 15.08
CA ILE A 208 -1.41 -5.84 14.75
C ILE A 208 -0.70 -5.71 13.39
N LEU A 209 0.36 -6.49 13.18
CA LEU A 209 1.12 -6.49 11.92
C LEU A 209 0.30 -6.97 10.74
N THR A 210 -0.61 -7.94 10.93
CA THR A 210 -1.53 -8.37 9.87
C THR A 210 -2.31 -7.19 9.28
N TYR A 211 -2.74 -6.25 10.11
CA TYR A 211 -3.43 -5.03 9.68
C TYR A 211 -2.45 -3.95 9.18
N ALA A 212 -1.37 -3.71 9.90
CA ALA A 212 -0.39 -2.68 9.53
C ALA A 212 0.33 -2.99 8.21
N LEU A 213 0.49 -4.25 7.85
CA LEU A 213 1.07 -4.68 6.58
C LEU A 213 0.06 -4.65 5.41
N CYS A 214 -1.26 -4.64 5.69
CA CYS A 214 -2.30 -4.75 4.69
C CYS A 214 -2.46 -3.45 3.87
N GLY A 215 -1.63 -3.30 2.83
CA GLY A 215 -1.70 -2.17 1.90
C GLY A 215 -0.45 -2.04 1.04
N PHE A 216 -0.63 -1.50 -0.14
CA PHE A 216 0.37 -1.40 -1.21
C PHE A 216 1.37 -0.22 -1.05
N ALA A 217 1.57 0.28 0.17
CA ALA A 217 2.44 1.43 0.43
C ALA A 217 3.93 1.06 0.32
N ASN A 218 4.43 0.94 -0.92
CA ASN A 218 5.82 0.61 -1.24
C ASN A 218 6.30 1.30 -2.52
N PHE A 219 7.62 1.26 -2.78
CA PHE A 219 8.21 1.87 -3.97
C PHE A 219 7.78 1.19 -5.27
N GLY A 220 7.62 -0.13 -5.29
CA GLY A 220 7.13 -0.86 -6.46
C GLY A 220 5.73 -0.40 -6.86
N SER A 221 4.85 -0.30 -5.86
CA SER A 221 3.48 0.20 -6.03
C SER A 221 3.44 1.67 -6.46
N LEU A 222 4.39 2.50 -6.02
CA LEU A 222 4.53 3.86 -6.54
C LEU A 222 4.79 3.85 -8.05
N GLY A 223 5.69 2.99 -8.52
CA GLY A 223 5.95 2.84 -9.94
C GLY A 223 4.70 2.44 -10.73
N ILE A 224 3.95 1.47 -10.22
CA ILE A 224 2.67 1.02 -10.78
C ILE A 224 1.67 2.18 -10.83
N MET A 225 1.54 2.94 -9.75
CA MET A 225 0.65 4.09 -9.67
C MET A 225 1.03 5.18 -10.68
N LEU A 226 2.31 5.53 -10.78
CA LEU A 226 2.80 6.53 -11.74
C LEU A 226 2.53 6.10 -13.19
N ALA A 227 2.71 4.82 -13.51
CA ALA A 227 2.41 4.27 -14.83
C ALA A 227 0.90 4.31 -15.12
N GLY A 228 0.08 3.90 -14.14
CA GLY A 228 -1.38 3.88 -14.26
C GLY A 228 -1.97 5.28 -14.46
N PHE A 229 -1.70 6.19 -13.54
CA PHE A 229 -2.18 7.58 -13.66
C PHE A 229 -1.59 8.30 -14.89
N GLY A 230 -0.33 8.00 -15.25
CA GLY A 230 0.29 8.52 -16.48
C GLY A 230 -0.44 8.12 -17.75
N THR A 231 -1.10 6.94 -17.73
CA THR A 231 -1.95 6.46 -18.84
C THR A 231 -3.37 7.03 -18.75
N LEU A 232 -3.95 7.09 -17.54
CA LEU A 232 -5.34 7.49 -17.32
C LEU A 232 -5.54 9.00 -17.42
N VAL A 233 -4.58 9.80 -16.91
CA VAL A 233 -4.64 11.26 -16.88
C VAL A 233 -3.27 11.87 -17.16
N PRO A 234 -2.77 11.81 -18.42
CA PRO A 234 -1.43 12.28 -18.78
C PRO A 234 -1.17 13.75 -18.42
N SER A 235 -2.20 14.58 -18.42
CA SER A 235 -2.13 16.01 -18.07
C SER A 235 -1.71 16.28 -16.62
N ARG A 236 -1.89 15.31 -15.72
CA ARG A 236 -1.55 15.44 -14.30
C ARG A 236 -0.35 14.60 -13.86
N ARG A 237 0.39 14.03 -14.81
CA ARG A 237 1.52 13.12 -14.53
C ARG A 237 2.56 13.74 -13.57
N ASN A 238 2.91 14.99 -13.75
CA ASN A 238 3.89 15.67 -12.90
C ASN A 238 3.39 15.83 -11.46
N GLU A 239 2.11 16.17 -11.30
CA GLU A 239 1.49 16.31 -9.98
C GLU A 239 1.41 14.96 -9.25
N VAL A 240 1.05 13.88 -9.96
CA VAL A 240 1.05 12.51 -9.41
C VAL A 240 2.47 12.12 -8.98
N ALA A 241 3.49 12.45 -9.77
CA ALA A 241 4.88 12.17 -9.40
C ALA A 241 5.32 12.96 -8.15
N GLU A 242 4.95 14.22 -8.04
CA GLU A 242 5.24 15.08 -6.86
C GLU A 242 4.57 14.53 -5.58
N LEU A 243 3.33 14.04 -5.69
CA LEU A 243 2.57 13.47 -4.58
C LEU A 243 2.97 12.02 -4.25
N GLY A 244 3.71 11.37 -5.13
CA GLY A 244 3.98 9.94 -5.07
C GLY A 244 4.60 9.46 -3.76
N LEU A 245 5.73 10.03 -3.35
CA LEU A 245 6.39 9.66 -2.08
C LEU A 245 5.52 9.96 -0.87
N LYS A 246 4.77 11.08 -0.92
CA LYS A 246 3.81 11.43 0.14
C LYS A 246 2.70 10.40 0.23
N SER A 247 2.26 9.80 -0.89
CA SER A 247 1.21 8.79 -0.89
C SER A 247 1.67 7.45 -0.27
N ILE A 248 2.96 7.08 -0.42
CA ILE A 248 3.53 5.94 0.31
C ILE A 248 3.45 6.20 1.83
N LEU A 249 3.93 7.35 2.27
CA LEU A 249 3.88 7.71 3.70
C LEU A 249 2.44 7.75 4.22
N ALA A 250 1.53 8.35 3.48
CA ALA A 250 0.12 8.42 3.85
C ALA A 250 -0.54 7.03 3.92
N GLY A 251 -0.26 6.16 2.96
CA GLY A 251 -0.74 4.78 2.96
C GLY A 251 -0.18 3.95 4.12
N LEU A 252 1.12 4.10 4.41
CA LEU A 252 1.75 3.47 5.58
C LEU A 252 1.09 3.94 6.88
N LEU A 253 0.92 5.24 7.07
CA LEU A 253 0.27 5.79 8.27
C LEU A 253 -1.18 5.31 8.40
N ALA A 254 -1.93 5.26 7.29
CA ALA A 254 -3.30 4.75 7.30
C ALA A 254 -3.37 3.28 7.75
N THR A 255 -2.50 2.41 7.23
CA THR A 255 -2.45 1.00 7.65
C THR A 255 -1.90 0.83 9.07
N CYS A 256 -0.99 1.68 9.52
CA CYS A 256 -0.54 1.72 10.92
C CYS A 256 -1.68 2.14 11.86
N CYS A 257 -2.52 3.11 11.48
CA CYS A 257 -3.71 3.47 12.25
C CYS A 257 -4.68 2.30 12.39
N THR A 258 -4.89 1.49 11.34
CA THR A 258 -5.75 0.30 11.44
C THR A 258 -5.13 -0.77 12.33
N GLY A 259 -3.81 -0.98 12.26
CA GLY A 259 -3.09 -1.87 13.18
C GLY A 259 -3.19 -1.41 14.64
N ALA A 260 -3.03 -0.10 14.88
CA ALA A 260 -3.17 0.48 16.22
C ALA A 260 -4.58 0.29 16.78
N LEU A 261 -5.62 0.50 15.96
CA LEU A 261 -7.01 0.28 16.34
C LEU A 261 -7.24 -1.17 16.80
N VAL A 262 -6.75 -2.12 16.01
CA VAL A 262 -6.85 -3.56 16.34
C VAL A 262 -6.07 -3.89 17.62
N GLY A 263 -4.88 -3.31 17.81
CA GLY A 263 -4.11 -3.44 19.04
C GLY A 263 -4.87 -2.94 20.28
N LEU A 264 -5.60 -1.84 20.17
CA LEU A 264 -6.47 -1.33 21.23
C LEU A 264 -7.65 -2.27 21.51
N MET A 265 -8.32 -2.77 20.46
CA MET A 265 -9.45 -3.69 20.60
C MET A 265 -9.04 -5.03 21.22
N SER A 266 -7.88 -5.56 20.85
CA SER A 266 -7.32 -6.77 21.45
C SER A 266 -7.00 -6.56 22.94
N THR A 267 -6.44 -5.42 23.32
CA THR A 267 -6.17 -5.10 24.73
C THR A 267 -7.47 -4.97 25.53
N ALA A 268 -8.55 -4.49 24.93
CA ALA A 268 -9.86 -4.39 25.56
C ALA A 268 -10.64 -5.72 25.60
N GLY A 269 -10.07 -6.83 25.08
CA GLY A 269 -10.73 -8.14 25.01
C GLY A 269 -11.91 -8.19 24.05
N LEU A 270 -12.00 -7.26 23.10
CA LEU A 270 -13.07 -7.19 22.11
C LEU A 270 -12.79 -8.09 20.89
N ILE A 271 -11.54 -8.40 20.68
CA ILE A 271 -11.03 -9.35 19.65
C ILE A 271 -9.88 -10.14 20.26
N GLY A 272 -9.81 -11.41 19.98
CA GLY A 272 -8.76 -12.33 20.44
C GLY A 272 -8.21 -13.15 19.32
#